data_0224ea2a2a3467fdd5a5d44f0492e974
#
_entry.id   0224ea2a2a3467fdd5a5d44f0492e974
#
_cell.length_a   1.000
_cell.length_b   1.000
_cell.length_c   1.000
_cell.angle_alpha   90.00
_cell.angle_beta   90.00
_cell.angle_gamma   90.00
#
_symmetry.space_group_name_H-M   'P 1'
#
loop_
_entity.id
_entity.type
_entity.pdbx_description
1 polymer ?
#
loop_
_entity_poly.entity_id
_entity_poly.type
_entity_poly.pdbx_seq_one_letter_code
_entity_poly.pdbx_strand_id
1 'polypeptide(L)'
;MNKTQTNDACLRLENQLCFPLYACAKEVVRQYREPLQALNLTYTQYIVMMVLWEFGEMTEGEIGKKVHLDSGTLAPLLKRLQKVGYINRVRPEGNENKLIISLTPEGEQLKKMAIKVPSQMQGCIPLSKKDMILLRELLNRALVGMNIDRR
;
A
#
# COMPACT_ATOMS: atom_id res chain seq x y z
N MET A 1 28.69 -39.41 -14.36
CA MET A 1 27.71 -38.64 -15.15
C MET A 1 26.92 -37.77 -14.19
N ASN A 2 27.02 -36.46 -14.37
CA ASN A 2 26.67 -35.41 -13.41
C ASN A 2 25.17 -35.34 -13.11
N LYS A 3 24.76 -35.72 -11.90
CA LYS A 3 23.44 -35.44 -11.31
C LYS A 3 23.34 -34.03 -10.69
N THR A 4 24.37 -33.19 -10.84
CA THR A 4 24.45 -31.87 -10.18
C THR A 4 23.87 -30.70 -11.00
N GLN A 5 23.56 -30.91 -12.30
CA GLN A 5 23.13 -29.82 -13.17
C GLN A 5 21.62 -29.49 -13.14
N THR A 6 20.78 -30.33 -12.55
CA THR A 6 19.31 -30.13 -12.54
C THR A 6 18.81 -29.35 -11.36
N ASN A 7 19.61 -29.15 -10.31
CA ASN A 7 19.14 -28.46 -9.09
C ASN A 7 19.41 -26.95 -9.11
N ASP A 8 20.33 -26.46 -9.94
CA ASP A 8 20.69 -25.05 -9.98
C ASP A 8 19.68 -24.19 -10.80
N ALA A 9 18.90 -24.81 -11.67
CA ALA A 9 17.90 -24.11 -12.48
C ALA A 9 16.80 -23.44 -11.60
N CYS A 10 16.47 -24.05 -10.47
CA CYS A 10 15.50 -23.49 -9.52
C CYS A 10 16.02 -22.24 -8.82
N LEU A 11 17.33 -22.00 -8.76
CA LEU A 11 17.95 -20.82 -8.15
C LEU A 11 18.19 -19.69 -9.17
N ARG A 12 17.96 -19.92 -10.44
CA ARG A 12 18.10 -18.87 -11.45
C ARG A 12 17.00 -17.82 -11.27
N LEU A 13 17.40 -16.56 -11.30
CA LEU A 13 16.51 -15.43 -11.08
C LEU A 13 15.36 -15.36 -12.12
N GLU A 14 15.66 -15.74 -13.37
CA GLU A 14 14.70 -15.83 -14.46
C GLU A 14 13.54 -16.82 -14.21
N ASN A 15 13.76 -17.81 -13.35
CA ASN A 15 12.77 -18.82 -12.97
C ASN A 15 11.98 -18.44 -11.69
N GLN A 16 12.23 -17.27 -11.12
CA GLN A 16 11.59 -16.81 -9.89
C GLN A 16 10.45 -15.83 -10.20
N LEU A 17 9.21 -16.20 -9.90
CA LEU A 17 8.07 -15.28 -10.00
C LEU A 17 8.18 -14.11 -9.03
N CYS A 18 8.71 -14.36 -7.83
CA CYS A 18 8.80 -13.35 -6.77
C CYS A 18 9.72 -12.19 -7.13
N PHE A 19 10.76 -12.42 -7.93
CA PHE A 19 11.70 -11.37 -8.32
C PHE A 19 11.08 -10.29 -9.20
N PRO A 20 10.46 -10.58 -10.37
CA PRO A 20 9.81 -9.56 -11.17
C PRO A 20 8.68 -8.85 -10.40
N LEU A 21 7.95 -9.57 -9.54
CA LEU A 21 6.94 -8.97 -8.69
C LEU A 21 7.54 -7.92 -7.73
N TYR A 22 8.63 -8.27 -7.05
CA TYR A 22 9.37 -7.37 -6.18
C TYR A 22 9.93 -6.16 -6.95
N ALA A 23 10.58 -6.41 -8.09
CA ALA A 23 11.21 -5.37 -8.89
C ALA A 23 10.17 -4.38 -9.44
N CYS A 24 9.04 -4.88 -9.96
CA CYS A 24 7.93 -4.04 -10.42
C CYS A 24 7.32 -3.22 -9.29
N ALA A 25 7.04 -3.83 -8.14
CA ALA A 25 6.48 -3.12 -6.99
C ALA A 25 7.41 -1.99 -6.50
N LYS A 26 8.71 -2.27 -6.40
CA LYS A 26 9.73 -1.28 -6.02
C LYS A 26 9.78 -0.12 -7.01
N GLU A 27 9.75 -0.40 -8.31
CA GLU A 27 9.82 0.62 -9.36
C GLU A 27 8.55 1.48 -9.39
N VAL A 28 7.37 0.88 -9.28
CA VAL A 28 6.10 1.61 -9.18
C VAL A 28 6.13 2.56 -7.99
N VAL A 29 6.51 2.08 -6.79
CA VAL A 29 6.62 2.93 -5.59
C VAL A 29 7.62 4.07 -5.80
N ARG A 30 8.73 3.84 -6.51
CA ARG A 30 9.71 4.87 -6.84
C ARG A 30 9.10 5.97 -7.70
N GLN A 31 8.28 5.60 -8.69
CA GLN A 31 7.63 6.58 -9.60
C GLN A 31 6.58 7.44 -8.88
N TYR A 32 5.95 6.96 -7.81
CA TYR A 32 5.04 7.75 -6.99
C TYR A 32 5.72 8.90 -6.22
N ARG A 33 7.05 8.92 -6.09
CA ARG A 33 7.76 9.94 -5.30
C ARG A 33 7.46 11.36 -5.79
N GLU A 34 7.54 11.60 -7.08
CA GLU A 34 7.32 12.92 -7.68
C GLU A 34 5.86 13.38 -7.51
N PRO A 35 4.83 12.61 -7.93
CA PRO A 35 3.44 13.00 -7.73
C PRO A 35 3.06 13.22 -6.26
N LEU A 36 3.64 12.47 -5.34
CA LEU A 36 3.31 12.57 -3.91
C LEU A 36 4.10 13.64 -3.17
N GLN A 37 5.15 14.19 -3.74
CA GLN A 37 5.94 15.26 -3.12
C GLN A 37 5.08 16.50 -2.87
N ALA A 38 4.23 16.88 -3.81
CA ALA A 38 3.29 18.00 -3.66
C ALA A 38 2.26 17.80 -2.54
N LEU A 39 2.00 16.55 -2.15
CA LEU A 39 1.09 16.18 -1.06
C LEU A 39 1.85 15.97 0.28
N ASN A 40 3.17 16.07 0.27
CA ASN A 40 4.01 15.75 1.43
C ASN A 40 3.73 14.33 1.99
N LEU A 41 3.52 13.35 1.10
CA LEU A 41 3.21 11.97 1.44
C LEU A 41 4.25 11.01 0.86
N THR A 42 4.54 9.94 1.60
CA THR A 42 5.13 8.71 1.05
C THR A 42 4.04 7.84 0.42
N TYR A 43 4.41 6.85 -0.40
CA TYR A 43 3.43 5.94 -0.99
C TYR A 43 2.59 5.19 0.05
N THR A 44 3.20 4.69 1.12
CA THR A 44 2.48 4.00 2.20
C THR A 44 1.53 4.92 2.96
N GLN A 45 1.89 6.19 3.15
CA GLN A 45 1.00 7.21 3.71
C GLN A 45 -0.16 7.51 2.76
N TYR A 46 0.11 7.59 1.47
CA TYR A 46 -0.92 7.84 0.45
C TYR A 46 -1.98 6.73 0.41
N ILE A 47 -1.60 5.44 0.47
CA ILE A 47 -2.58 4.34 0.51
C ILE A 47 -3.42 4.36 1.79
N VAL A 48 -2.85 4.76 2.93
CA VAL A 48 -3.62 4.95 4.17
C VAL A 48 -4.61 6.11 4.02
N MET A 49 -4.18 7.23 3.45
CA MET A 49 -5.07 8.35 3.17
C MET A 49 -6.19 7.97 2.19
N MET A 50 -5.90 7.17 1.15
CA MET A 50 -6.94 6.64 0.24
C MET A 50 -7.99 5.82 0.98
N VAL A 51 -7.59 4.97 1.92
CA VAL A 51 -8.52 4.21 2.76
C VAL A 51 -9.41 5.13 3.59
N LEU A 52 -8.84 6.16 4.22
CA LEU A 52 -9.61 7.12 5.01
C LEU A 52 -10.52 8.01 4.16
N TRP A 53 -10.10 8.39 2.94
CA TRP A 53 -10.96 9.14 2.01
C TRP A 53 -12.14 8.31 1.48
N GLU A 54 -12.01 6.99 1.42
CA GLU A 54 -13.05 6.08 0.91
C GLU A 54 -14.01 5.64 2.02
N PHE A 55 -13.47 5.24 3.19
CA PHE A 55 -14.25 4.59 4.25
C PHE A 55 -14.51 5.49 5.47
N GLY A 56 -13.88 6.66 5.53
CA GLY A 56 -14.01 7.57 6.68
C GLY A 56 -13.25 7.09 7.90
N GLU A 57 -13.80 7.37 9.07
CA GLU A 57 -13.21 7.02 10.35
C GLU A 57 -13.12 5.50 10.55
N MET A 58 -11.96 5.03 11.00
CA MET A 58 -11.66 3.60 11.18
C MET A 58 -10.70 3.39 12.36
N THR A 59 -10.69 2.16 12.88
CA THR A 59 -9.65 1.75 13.83
C THR A 59 -8.32 1.49 13.11
N GLU A 60 -7.21 1.64 13.85
CA GLU A 60 -5.87 1.29 13.35
C GLU A 60 -5.82 -0.14 12.80
N GLY A 61 -6.44 -1.12 13.50
CA GLY A 61 -6.47 -2.51 13.07
C GLY A 61 -7.25 -2.74 11.76
N GLU A 62 -8.36 -2.03 11.55
CA GLU A 62 -9.12 -2.07 10.30
C GLU A 62 -8.33 -1.50 9.13
N ILE A 63 -7.64 -0.38 9.35
CA ILE A 63 -6.74 0.20 8.35
C ILE A 63 -5.64 -0.80 8.01
N GLY A 64 -4.95 -1.37 9.02
CA GLY A 64 -3.89 -2.34 8.82
C GLY A 64 -4.31 -3.54 7.95
N LYS A 65 -5.51 -4.07 8.19
CA LYS A 65 -6.09 -5.13 7.36
C LYS A 65 -6.29 -4.72 5.91
N LYS A 66 -6.80 -3.49 5.67
CA LYS A 66 -7.05 -2.98 4.31
C LYS A 66 -5.76 -2.72 3.52
N VAL A 67 -4.73 -2.20 4.18
CA VAL A 67 -3.45 -1.86 3.52
C VAL A 67 -2.39 -2.96 3.63
N HIS A 68 -2.72 -4.10 4.24
CA HIS A 68 -1.83 -5.24 4.48
C HIS A 68 -0.56 -4.85 5.26
N LEU A 69 -0.68 -3.95 6.25
CA LEU A 69 0.39 -3.56 7.15
C LEU A 69 0.13 -4.07 8.57
N ASP A 70 1.18 -4.54 9.21
CA ASP A 70 1.17 -4.85 10.63
C ASP A 70 1.20 -3.56 11.49
N SER A 71 0.84 -3.69 12.77
CA SER A 71 0.78 -2.55 13.69
C SER A 71 2.15 -1.88 13.92
N GLY A 72 3.24 -2.67 13.89
CA GLY A 72 4.61 -2.14 14.04
C GLY A 72 5.00 -1.19 12.91
N THR A 73 4.56 -1.49 11.69
CA THR A 73 4.77 -0.65 10.50
C THR A 73 3.77 0.50 10.43
N LEU A 74 2.50 0.25 10.77
CA LEU A 74 1.42 1.23 10.64
C LEU A 74 1.49 2.34 11.71
N ALA A 75 1.81 2.03 12.97
CA ALA A 75 1.79 3.00 14.06
C ALA A 75 2.75 4.20 13.85
N PRO A 76 4.02 4.02 13.43
CA PRO A 76 4.91 5.14 13.11
C PRO A 76 4.40 5.97 11.93
N LEU A 77 3.77 5.35 10.94
CA LEU A 77 3.20 5.99 9.78
C LEU A 77 2.03 6.91 10.17
N LEU A 78 1.11 6.41 10.99
CA LEU A 78 -0.02 7.19 11.52
C LEU A 78 0.46 8.35 12.42
N LYS A 79 1.51 8.14 13.24
CA LYS A 79 2.11 9.24 14.02
C LYS A 79 2.63 10.36 13.13
N ARG A 80 3.24 10.02 11.99
CA ARG A 80 3.72 11.03 11.02
C ARG A 80 2.56 11.77 10.36
N LEU A 81 1.51 11.08 9.94
CA LEU A 81 0.31 11.70 9.37
C LEU A 81 -0.38 12.64 10.36
N GLN A 82 -0.45 12.27 11.64
CA GLN A 82 -0.96 13.14 12.70
C GLN A 82 -0.06 14.37 12.90
N LYS A 83 1.28 14.18 12.91
CA LYS A 83 2.23 15.29 13.06
C LYS A 83 2.13 16.32 11.95
N VAL A 84 1.86 15.87 10.71
CA VAL A 84 1.64 16.74 9.54
C VAL A 84 0.26 17.40 9.59
N GLY A 85 -0.66 16.92 10.42
CA GLY A 85 -1.98 17.49 10.61
C GLY A 85 -3.06 16.94 9.67
N TYR A 86 -2.85 15.78 9.04
CA TYR A 86 -3.82 15.20 8.11
C TYR A 86 -4.84 14.27 8.78
N ILE A 87 -4.50 13.73 9.95
CA ILE A 87 -5.38 12.82 10.71
C ILE A 87 -5.39 13.15 12.20
N ASN A 88 -6.49 12.79 12.84
CA ASN A 88 -6.60 12.66 14.29
C ASN A 88 -6.44 11.22 14.70
N ARG A 89 -5.90 11.01 15.92
CA ARG A 89 -5.77 9.71 16.57
C ARG A 89 -6.36 9.82 17.97
N VAL A 90 -7.47 9.14 18.21
CA VAL A 90 -8.22 9.25 19.48
C VAL A 90 -8.41 7.86 20.08
N ARG A 91 -8.21 7.75 21.39
CA ARG A 91 -8.59 6.57 22.18
C ARG A 91 -9.90 6.89 22.88
N PRO A 92 -10.98 6.13 22.61
CA PRO A 92 -12.25 6.35 23.30
C PRO A 92 -12.12 6.08 24.80
N GLU A 93 -12.81 6.88 25.60
CA GLU A 93 -12.92 6.61 27.04
C GLU A 93 -13.52 5.21 27.28
N GLY A 94 -12.93 4.45 28.20
CA GLY A 94 -13.37 3.08 28.53
C GLY A 94 -12.92 1.99 27.54
N ASN A 95 -12.20 2.33 26.47
CA ASN A 95 -11.63 1.33 25.57
C ASN A 95 -10.24 1.75 25.06
N GLU A 96 -9.27 1.75 25.97
CA GLU A 96 -7.88 2.19 25.68
C GLU A 96 -7.16 1.33 24.62
N ASN A 97 -7.63 0.12 24.38
CA ASN A 97 -7.07 -0.78 23.37
C ASN A 97 -7.50 -0.42 21.95
N LYS A 98 -8.49 0.46 21.81
CA LYS A 98 -9.03 0.87 20.51
C LYS A 98 -8.48 2.26 20.14
N LEU A 99 -7.71 2.33 19.06
CA LEU A 99 -7.25 3.59 18.49
C LEU A 99 -8.06 3.92 17.25
N ILE A 100 -8.79 5.02 17.28
CA ILE A 100 -9.63 5.51 16.19
C ILE A 100 -8.85 6.56 15.40
N ILE A 101 -8.90 6.45 14.10
CA ILE A 101 -8.23 7.33 13.14
C ILE A 101 -9.31 8.01 12.30
N SER A 102 -9.28 9.33 12.24
CA SER A 102 -10.16 10.15 11.42
C SER A 102 -9.39 11.22 10.67
N LEU A 103 -9.96 11.74 9.59
CA LEU A 103 -9.38 12.85 8.84
C LEU A 103 -9.56 14.17 9.59
N THR A 104 -8.59 15.08 9.45
CA THR A 104 -8.75 16.49 9.77
C THR A 104 -9.37 17.23 8.58
N PRO A 105 -9.81 18.49 8.74
CA PRO A 105 -10.23 19.33 7.60
C PRO A 105 -9.12 19.44 6.54
N GLU A 106 -7.85 19.54 6.96
CA GLU A 106 -6.68 19.57 6.06
C GLU A 106 -6.52 18.24 5.31
N GLY A 107 -6.69 17.11 6.02
CA GLY A 107 -6.67 15.77 5.41
C GLY A 107 -7.78 15.57 4.39
N GLU A 108 -8.98 16.09 4.64
CA GLU A 108 -10.09 16.10 3.68
C GLU A 108 -9.79 16.97 2.46
N GLN A 109 -9.24 18.17 2.65
CA GLN A 109 -8.89 19.06 1.53
C GLN A 109 -7.78 18.47 0.65
N LEU A 110 -6.86 17.72 1.23
CA LEU A 110 -5.77 17.07 0.51
C LEU A 110 -6.29 16.13 -0.59
N LYS A 111 -7.48 15.54 -0.42
CA LYS A 111 -8.15 14.70 -1.41
C LYS A 111 -8.31 15.40 -2.76
N LYS A 112 -8.58 16.71 -2.76
CA LYS A 112 -8.74 17.50 -3.99
C LYS A 112 -7.45 17.56 -4.83
N MET A 113 -6.31 17.55 -4.17
CA MET A 113 -5.00 17.50 -4.85
C MET A 113 -4.67 16.06 -5.25
N ALA A 114 -4.96 15.11 -4.36
CA ALA A 114 -4.66 13.70 -4.56
C ALA A 114 -5.38 13.07 -5.76
N ILE A 115 -6.54 13.60 -6.14
CA ILE A 115 -7.32 13.12 -7.30
C ILE A 115 -6.54 13.21 -8.63
N LYS A 116 -5.49 14.03 -8.69
CA LYS A 116 -4.62 14.16 -9.87
C LYS A 116 -3.53 13.09 -9.94
N VAL A 117 -3.19 12.46 -8.83
CA VAL A 117 -2.11 11.47 -8.75
C VAL A 117 -2.32 10.28 -9.70
N PRO A 118 -3.51 9.65 -9.77
CA PRO A 118 -3.72 8.53 -10.70
C PRO A 118 -3.48 8.89 -12.16
N SER A 119 -3.83 10.11 -12.60
CA SER A 119 -3.58 10.55 -13.98
C SER A 119 -2.09 10.76 -14.26
N GLN A 120 -1.32 11.24 -13.28
CA GLN A 120 0.12 11.39 -13.39
C GLN A 120 0.86 10.05 -13.44
N MET A 121 0.23 8.99 -12.92
CA MET A 121 0.76 7.63 -12.94
C MET A 121 0.34 6.82 -14.17
N GLN A 122 -0.39 7.43 -15.12
CA GLN A 122 -0.73 6.75 -16.37
C GLN A 122 0.54 6.41 -17.16
N GLY A 123 0.66 5.14 -17.58
CA GLY A 123 1.83 4.66 -18.31
C GLY A 123 3.03 4.24 -17.44
N CYS A 124 2.93 4.35 -16.10
CA CYS A 124 4.00 3.88 -15.20
C CYS A 124 4.28 2.38 -15.34
N ILE A 125 3.28 1.61 -15.75
CA ILE A 125 3.42 0.19 -16.10
C ILE A 125 3.09 0.09 -17.61
N PRO A 126 4.08 -0.24 -18.46
CA PRO A 126 3.92 -0.26 -19.93
C PRO A 126 3.21 -1.52 -20.41
N LEU A 127 1.99 -1.73 -19.96
CA LEU A 127 1.11 -2.84 -20.35
C LEU A 127 -0.15 -2.32 -21.03
N SER A 128 -0.75 -3.17 -21.86
CA SER A 128 -2.07 -2.87 -22.42
C SER A 128 -3.12 -2.76 -21.30
N LYS A 129 -4.21 -2.04 -21.55
CA LYS A 129 -5.32 -1.93 -20.58
C LYS A 129 -5.87 -3.31 -20.18
N LYS A 130 -5.95 -4.24 -21.14
CA LYS A 130 -6.39 -5.62 -20.90
C LYS A 130 -5.44 -6.35 -19.94
N ASP A 131 -4.13 -6.25 -20.20
CA ASP A 131 -3.12 -6.91 -19.36
C ASP A 131 -3.04 -6.31 -17.95
N MET A 132 -3.22 -5.00 -17.83
CA MET A 132 -3.30 -4.35 -16.50
C MET A 132 -4.50 -4.83 -15.68
N ILE A 133 -5.65 -5.02 -16.31
CA ILE A 133 -6.85 -5.57 -15.65
C ILE A 133 -6.55 -7.00 -15.18
N LEU A 134 -6.03 -7.84 -16.07
CA LEU A 134 -5.67 -9.22 -15.76
C LEU A 134 -4.63 -9.31 -14.63
N LEU A 135 -3.57 -8.49 -14.70
CA LEU A 135 -2.55 -8.45 -13.66
C LEU A 135 -3.15 -8.09 -12.30
N ARG A 136 -4.01 -7.06 -12.25
CA ARG A 136 -4.70 -6.67 -11.01
C ARG A 136 -5.56 -7.81 -10.44
N GLU A 137 -6.29 -8.52 -11.29
CA GLU A 137 -7.11 -9.68 -10.87
C GLU A 137 -6.25 -10.81 -10.31
N LEU A 138 -5.14 -11.14 -10.97
CA LEU A 138 -4.22 -12.19 -10.52
C LEU A 138 -3.57 -11.81 -9.18
N LEU A 139 -3.12 -10.57 -9.02
CA LEU A 139 -2.56 -10.08 -7.77
C LEU A 139 -3.57 -10.11 -6.62
N ASN A 140 -4.81 -9.69 -6.86
CA ASN A 140 -5.88 -9.74 -5.84
C ASN A 140 -6.18 -11.17 -5.42
N ARG A 141 -6.25 -12.12 -6.35
CA ARG A 141 -6.44 -13.54 -6.05
C ARG A 141 -5.28 -14.10 -5.22
N ALA A 142 -4.05 -13.74 -5.56
CA ALA A 142 -2.87 -14.14 -4.79
C ALA A 142 -2.92 -13.57 -3.36
N LEU A 143 -3.26 -12.29 -3.19
CA LEU A 143 -3.38 -11.65 -1.88
C LEU A 143 -4.44 -12.31 -1.00
N VAL A 144 -5.60 -12.68 -1.57
CA VAL A 144 -6.64 -13.42 -0.83
C VAL A 144 -6.09 -14.76 -0.33
N GLY A 145 -5.37 -15.52 -1.17
CA GLY A 145 -4.76 -16.78 -0.78
C GLY A 145 -3.67 -16.65 0.29
N MET A 146 -2.91 -15.54 0.26
CA MET A 146 -1.82 -15.27 1.22
C MET A 146 -2.31 -14.77 2.58
N ASN A 147 -3.53 -14.22 2.67
CA ASN A 147 -4.09 -13.65 3.91
C ASN A 147 -4.74 -14.69 4.84
N ILE A 148 -4.82 -15.95 4.42
CA ILE A 148 -5.48 -17.00 5.21
C ILE A 148 -4.72 -17.28 6.52
N ASP A 149 -3.42 -16.96 6.62
CA ASP A 149 -2.54 -17.35 7.76
C ASP A 149 -2.03 -16.19 8.63
N ARG A 150 -2.50 -14.97 8.45
CA ARG A 150 -2.13 -13.85 9.35
C ARG A 150 -3.18 -13.65 10.45
N ARG A 151 -3.24 -14.62 11.37
CA ARG A 151 -3.86 -14.46 12.68
C ARG A 151 -2.81 -14.02 13.72
#